data_67f114494378b6bc05ca81417583f9cd
#
_entry.id   67f114494378b6bc05ca81417583f9cd
#
_cell.length_a   1.000
_cell.length_b   1.000
_cell.length_c   1.000
_cell.angle_alpha   90.00
_cell.angle_beta   90.00
_cell.angle_gamma   90.00
#
_symmetry.space_group_name_H-M   'P 1'
#
loop_
_entity.id
_entity.type
_entity.pdbx_description
1 polymer ?
#
loop_
_entity_poly.entity_id
_entity_poly.type
_entity_poly.pdbx_seq_one_letter_code
_entity_poly.pdbx_strand_id
1 'polypeptide(L)'
;MPKNFPQTIPVFPLYGCILLPKTILPLNIFEPRYRQMVEHAMESEEMIGMIQPLSETDENIHQIGCLGKIDHCQKQSEGNYVIRLQGEIRFEILKELEVETLYRQVEVDYQRYENDGSETIEERDMTALLNAFRSYASSKQLQVEWDKIESIPLNLLVNILSMNLDFNLSLIHI
;
A
#
# COMPACT_ATOMS: atom_id res chain seq x y z
N MET A 1 4.05 5.87 -21.83
CA MET A 1 5.23 6.60 -21.33
C MET A 1 5.46 6.14 -19.90
N PRO A 2 6.70 5.87 -19.47
CA PRO A 2 6.95 5.55 -18.08
C PRO A 2 6.45 6.72 -17.20
N LYS A 3 5.67 6.45 -16.18
CA LYS A 3 5.28 7.44 -15.19
C LYS A 3 6.56 7.94 -14.50
N ASN A 4 6.80 9.23 -14.50
CA ASN A 4 7.94 9.81 -13.80
C ASN A 4 7.52 9.96 -12.33
N PHE A 5 7.91 9.02 -11.47
CA PHE A 5 7.66 9.10 -10.04
C PHE A 5 8.72 9.93 -9.33
N PRO A 6 8.39 10.64 -8.23
CA PRO A 6 9.35 11.42 -7.46
C PRO A 6 10.41 10.51 -6.81
N GLN A 7 11.67 10.93 -6.86
CA GLN A 7 12.78 10.19 -6.23
C GLN A 7 12.86 10.42 -4.72
N THR A 8 12.32 11.52 -4.23
CA THR A 8 12.19 11.82 -2.80
C THR A 8 10.72 11.82 -2.43
N ILE A 9 10.35 11.01 -1.47
CA ILE A 9 8.95 10.83 -1.04
C ILE A 9 8.80 10.91 0.47
N PRO A 10 7.67 11.46 0.98
CA PRO A 10 7.27 11.28 2.36
C PRO A 10 6.88 9.81 2.58
N VAL A 11 7.24 9.24 3.74
CA VAL A 11 6.82 7.88 4.08
C VAL A 11 5.96 7.83 5.32
N PHE A 12 4.96 6.96 5.27
CA PHE A 12 4.03 6.67 6.34
C PHE A 12 4.27 5.25 6.87
N PRO A 13 5.06 5.10 7.95
CA PRO A 13 5.19 3.84 8.64
C PRO A 13 3.89 3.51 9.38
N LEU A 14 3.24 2.40 9.01
CA LEU A 14 2.01 1.95 9.65
C LEU A 14 2.04 0.43 9.83
N TYR A 15 2.14 -0.01 11.09
CA TYR A 15 2.18 -1.44 11.41
C TYR A 15 0.85 -2.12 11.08
N GLY A 16 0.94 -3.31 10.51
CA GLY A 16 -0.23 -4.12 10.18
C GLY A 16 -1.04 -3.65 8.96
N CYS A 17 -0.57 -2.59 8.28
CA CYS A 17 -1.27 -2.03 7.12
C CYS A 17 -0.32 -1.96 5.93
N ILE A 18 -0.65 -2.62 4.85
CA ILE A 18 0.12 -2.61 3.60
C ILE A 18 -0.66 -1.98 2.46
N LEU A 19 0.05 -1.40 1.52
CA LEU A 19 -0.46 -0.97 0.23
C LEU A 19 0.25 -1.75 -0.86
N LEU A 20 -0.49 -2.22 -1.85
CA LEU A 20 0.06 -2.93 -3.01
C LEU A 20 -0.37 -2.24 -4.32
N PRO A 21 0.38 -2.39 -5.41
CA PRO A 21 0.06 -1.76 -6.69
C PRO A 21 -1.38 -2.06 -7.16
N LYS A 22 -2.07 -1.06 -7.69
CA LYS A 22 -3.45 -1.08 -8.19
C LYS A 22 -4.54 -1.34 -7.12
N THR A 23 -4.19 -1.37 -5.85
CA THR A 23 -5.16 -1.48 -4.75
C THR A 23 -5.49 -0.13 -4.14
N ILE A 24 -6.53 -0.09 -3.33
CA ILE A 24 -7.00 1.11 -2.65
C ILE A 24 -6.92 0.91 -1.15
N LEU A 25 -6.37 1.92 -0.45
CA LEU A 25 -6.24 1.95 1.00
C LEU A 25 -6.88 3.23 1.57
N PRO A 26 -8.03 3.14 2.25
CA PRO A 26 -8.59 4.26 2.99
C PRO A 26 -7.85 4.43 4.33
N LEU A 27 -7.54 5.68 4.69
CA LEU A 27 -6.83 6.03 5.92
C LEU A 27 -7.48 7.20 6.63
N ASN A 28 -7.53 7.13 7.96
CA ASN A 28 -7.89 8.26 8.84
C ASN A 28 -6.60 8.84 9.43
N ILE A 29 -6.32 10.10 9.13
CA ILE A 29 -5.10 10.80 9.52
C ILE A 29 -5.43 11.79 10.63
N PHE A 30 -4.95 11.52 11.85
CA PHE A 30 -5.20 12.33 13.04
C PHE A 30 -3.92 12.80 13.74
N GLU A 31 -2.81 12.09 13.61
CA GLU A 31 -1.52 12.47 14.20
C GLU A 31 -0.98 13.75 13.54
N PRO A 32 -0.46 14.73 14.31
CA PRO A 32 0.03 16.01 13.76
C PRO A 32 1.07 15.85 12.66
N ARG A 33 2.02 14.89 12.84
CA ARG A 33 3.07 14.61 11.84
C ARG A 33 2.49 14.15 10.50
N TYR A 34 1.47 13.33 10.51
CA TYR A 34 0.86 12.81 9.28
C TYR A 34 -0.17 13.77 8.68
N ARG A 35 -0.77 14.65 9.49
CA ARG A 35 -1.56 15.77 8.95
C ARG A 35 -0.68 16.72 8.14
N GLN A 36 0.50 17.09 8.69
CA GLN A 36 1.48 17.90 7.96
C GLN A 36 1.92 17.20 6.67
N MET A 37 2.18 15.89 6.72
CA MET A 37 2.56 15.10 5.55
C MET A 37 1.50 15.16 4.45
N VAL A 38 0.23 14.98 4.79
CA VAL A 38 -0.88 15.06 3.83
C VAL A 38 -1.00 16.47 3.25
N GLU A 39 -0.91 17.51 4.08
CA GLU A 39 -0.95 18.91 3.62
C GLU A 39 0.16 19.19 2.59
N HIS A 40 1.40 18.81 2.89
CA HIS A 40 2.52 18.98 1.97
C HIS A 40 2.40 18.10 0.71
N ALA A 41 1.91 16.88 0.85
CA ALA A 41 1.69 16.01 -0.31
C ALA A 41 0.64 16.61 -1.27
N MET A 42 -0.45 17.15 -0.74
CA MET A 42 -1.51 17.79 -1.55
C MET A 42 -1.05 19.09 -2.26
N GLU A 43 0.00 19.72 -1.74
CA GLU A 43 0.62 20.90 -2.39
C GLU A 43 1.69 20.53 -3.43
N SER A 44 2.00 19.24 -3.58
CA SER A 44 3.06 18.74 -4.47
C SER A 44 2.55 17.63 -5.41
N GLU A 45 3.12 16.44 -5.32
CA GLU A 45 2.86 15.33 -6.25
C GLU A 45 1.64 14.49 -5.87
N GLU A 46 0.98 14.78 -4.74
CA GLU A 46 -0.13 13.99 -4.15
C GLU A 46 0.26 12.53 -3.85
N MET A 47 1.53 12.29 -3.51
CA MET A 47 2.07 10.95 -3.32
C MET A 47 2.64 10.75 -1.92
N ILE A 48 2.40 9.56 -1.36
CA ILE A 48 2.90 9.10 -0.05
C ILE A 48 3.35 7.65 -0.18
N GLY A 49 4.52 7.33 0.36
CA GLY A 49 5.03 5.96 0.46
C GLY A 49 4.47 5.26 1.70
N MET A 50 3.73 4.17 1.52
CA MET A 50 3.35 3.28 2.61
C MET A 50 4.45 2.27 2.88
N ILE A 51 4.83 2.13 4.15
CA ILE A 51 5.90 1.22 4.54
C ILE A 51 5.61 0.57 5.91
N GLN A 52 6.14 -0.64 6.13
CA GLN A 52 5.99 -1.33 7.39
C GLN A 52 7.15 -1.00 8.34
N PRO A 53 6.91 -0.68 9.62
CA PRO A 53 7.94 -0.80 10.65
C PRO A 53 8.27 -2.28 10.89
N LEU A 54 9.47 -2.57 11.41
CA LEU A 54 9.91 -3.96 11.67
C LEU A 54 9.05 -4.66 12.73
N SER A 55 8.50 -3.91 13.67
CA SER A 55 7.49 -4.35 14.63
C SER A 55 6.58 -3.18 15.03
N GLU A 56 5.53 -3.44 15.79
CA GLU A 56 4.58 -2.40 16.26
C GLU A 56 5.24 -1.26 17.05
N THR A 57 6.32 -1.56 17.76
CA THR A 57 7.03 -0.60 18.64
C THR A 57 8.39 -0.19 18.08
N ASP A 58 8.77 -0.67 16.89
CA ASP A 58 10.09 -0.39 16.31
C ASP A 58 10.02 0.87 15.44
N GLU A 59 10.98 1.77 15.62
CA GLU A 59 11.15 2.94 14.75
C GLU A 59 11.83 2.58 13.42
N ASN A 60 12.50 1.43 13.34
CA ASN A 60 13.09 0.96 12.09
C ASN A 60 12.01 0.46 11.14
N ILE A 61 12.22 0.71 9.85
CA ILE A 61 11.29 0.35 8.78
C ILE A 61 11.92 -0.67 7.83
N HIS A 62 11.07 -1.41 7.14
CA HIS A 62 11.51 -2.26 6.04
C HIS A 62 12.12 -1.43 4.90
N GLN A 63 12.88 -2.08 4.02
CA GLN A 63 13.51 -1.41 2.87
C GLN A 63 12.54 -1.21 1.71
N ILE A 64 11.49 -2.02 1.62
CA ILE A 64 10.54 -2.03 0.50
C ILE A 64 9.20 -1.55 0.97
N GLY A 65 8.64 -0.58 0.24
CA GLY A 65 7.30 -0.04 0.44
C GLY A 65 6.52 0.06 -0.88
N CYS A 66 5.35 0.68 -0.82
CA CYS A 66 4.55 0.97 -2.00
C CYS A 66 4.18 2.46 -2.04
N LEU A 67 4.45 3.10 -3.16
CA LEU A 67 4.03 4.47 -3.43
C LEU A 67 2.53 4.49 -3.70
N GLY A 68 1.82 5.35 -2.99
CA GLY A 68 0.39 5.58 -3.17
C GLY A 68 0.12 7.01 -3.61
N LYS A 69 -0.79 7.16 -4.57
CA LYS A 69 -1.35 8.45 -4.96
C LYS A 69 -2.59 8.73 -4.13
N ILE A 70 -2.69 9.95 -3.59
CA ILE A 70 -3.91 10.43 -2.92
C ILE A 70 -4.94 10.75 -4.02
N ASP A 71 -5.95 9.90 -4.19
CA ASP A 71 -7.04 10.11 -5.15
C ASP A 71 -8.30 10.71 -4.50
N HIS A 72 -8.32 10.76 -3.18
CA HIS A 72 -9.36 11.43 -2.39
C HIS A 72 -8.75 11.98 -1.10
N CYS A 73 -9.06 13.24 -0.77
CA CYS A 73 -8.64 13.88 0.48
C CYS A 73 -9.78 14.75 1.00
N GLN A 74 -10.25 14.48 2.22
CA GLN A 74 -11.30 15.24 2.88
C GLN A 74 -10.85 15.67 4.26
N LYS A 75 -10.79 16.98 4.50
CA LYS A 75 -10.54 17.56 5.83
C LYS A 75 -11.79 17.46 6.69
N GLN A 76 -11.64 16.95 7.90
CA GLN A 76 -12.70 16.84 8.91
C GLN A 76 -12.71 18.07 9.82
N SER A 77 -13.82 18.24 10.59
CA SER A 77 -14.04 19.40 11.48
C SER A 77 -12.95 19.57 12.54
N GLU A 78 -12.29 18.52 12.97
CA GLU A 78 -11.24 18.54 14.00
C GLU A 78 -9.83 18.71 13.41
N GLY A 79 -9.71 19.02 12.11
CA GLY A 79 -8.44 19.15 11.41
C GLY A 79 -7.79 17.81 11.01
N ASN A 80 -8.48 16.70 11.23
CA ASN A 80 -8.10 15.37 10.75
C ASN A 80 -8.40 15.24 9.26
N TYR A 81 -7.79 14.26 8.60
CA TYR A 81 -8.05 13.97 7.19
C TYR A 81 -8.54 12.54 7.01
N VAL A 82 -9.51 12.37 6.13
CA VAL A 82 -9.82 11.07 5.52
C VAL A 82 -9.22 11.10 4.12
N ILE A 83 -8.28 10.21 3.87
CA ILE A 83 -7.65 10.08 2.56
C ILE A 83 -7.88 8.69 1.99
N ARG A 84 -7.72 8.58 0.68
CA ARG A 84 -7.69 7.31 -0.02
C ARG A 84 -6.43 7.28 -0.86
N LEU A 85 -5.60 6.26 -0.65
CA LEU A 85 -4.40 6.01 -1.43
C LEU A 85 -4.67 4.96 -2.49
N GLN A 86 -4.34 5.24 -3.72
CA GLN A 86 -4.25 4.26 -4.78
C GLN A 86 -2.79 3.82 -4.95
N GLY A 87 -2.52 2.53 -4.76
CA GLY A 87 -1.18 1.96 -4.93
C GLY A 87 -0.71 2.06 -6.39
N GLU A 88 0.47 2.62 -6.59
CA GLU A 88 1.05 2.86 -7.91
C GLU A 88 2.17 1.86 -8.24
N ILE A 89 3.22 1.84 -7.43
CA ILE A 89 4.42 1.05 -7.67
C ILE A 89 5.15 0.76 -6.35
N ARG A 90 5.82 -0.37 -6.23
CA ARG A 90 6.74 -0.63 -5.13
C ARG A 90 8.01 0.23 -5.27
N PHE A 91 8.65 0.52 -4.16
CA PHE A 91 9.94 1.21 -4.12
C PHE A 91 10.89 0.53 -3.14
N GLU A 92 12.18 0.73 -3.36
CA GLU A 92 13.24 0.39 -2.42
C GLU A 92 13.85 1.68 -1.86
N ILE A 93 14.01 1.75 -0.52
CA ILE A 93 14.65 2.89 0.13
C ILE A 93 16.16 2.83 -0.13
N LEU A 94 16.70 3.89 -0.71
CA LEU A 94 18.13 4.09 -0.86
C LEU A 94 18.73 4.77 0.36
N LYS A 95 18.02 5.78 0.89
CA LYS A 95 18.50 6.59 2.01
C LYS A 95 17.33 7.29 2.70
N GLU A 96 17.37 7.33 4.03
CA GLU A 96 16.54 8.25 4.83
C GLU A 96 17.19 9.63 4.90
N LEU A 97 16.38 10.67 4.73
CA LEU A 97 16.85 12.06 4.72
C LEU A 97 16.72 12.69 6.09
N GLU A 98 17.71 13.49 6.46
CA GLU A 98 17.62 14.39 7.63
C GLU A 98 16.78 15.61 7.23
N VAL A 99 15.58 15.74 7.80
CA VAL A 99 14.61 16.78 7.46
C VAL A 99 14.07 17.46 8.72
N GLU A 100 13.61 18.71 8.57
CA GLU A 100 12.94 19.46 9.66
C GLU A 100 11.44 19.16 9.77
N THR A 101 10.87 18.41 8.83
CA THR A 101 9.46 18.03 8.84
C THR A 101 9.17 17.04 9.98
N LEU A 102 7.93 17.05 10.49
CA LEU A 102 7.51 16.13 11.56
C LEU A 102 7.39 14.66 11.09
N TYR A 103 7.46 14.42 9.79
CA TYR A 103 7.37 13.11 9.15
C TYR A 103 8.66 12.78 8.40
N ARG A 104 8.88 11.48 8.18
CA ARG A 104 10.09 10.95 7.53
C ARG A 104 10.02 11.12 6.03
N GLN A 105 11.17 11.40 5.41
CA GLN A 105 11.35 11.44 3.98
C GLN A 105 12.50 10.55 3.57
N VAL A 106 12.37 9.91 2.41
CA VAL A 106 13.35 8.96 1.89
C VAL A 106 13.64 9.23 0.41
N GLU A 107 14.88 8.93 0.02
CA GLU A 107 15.26 8.78 -1.37
C GLU A 107 15.03 7.32 -1.79
N VAL A 108 14.42 7.10 -2.96
CA VAL A 108 13.93 5.79 -3.39
C VAL A 108 14.33 5.43 -4.81
N ASP A 109 14.36 4.12 -5.09
CA ASP A 109 14.49 3.54 -6.42
C ASP A 109 13.28 2.68 -6.78
N TYR A 110 12.86 2.74 -8.06
CA TYR A 110 11.73 2.01 -8.61
C TYR A 110 12.12 0.97 -9.66
N GLN A 111 13.37 0.95 -10.12
CA GLN A 111 13.82 0.19 -11.29
C GLN A 111 13.46 -1.29 -11.20
N ARG A 112 13.62 -1.89 -10.02
CA ARG A 112 13.30 -3.30 -9.78
C ARG A 112 11.82 -3.62 -9.98
N TYR A 113 10.94 -2.62 -9.88
CA TYR A 113 9.49 -2.77 -9.82
C TYR A 113 8.76 -2.17 -11.01
N GLU A 114 9.46 -1.72 -12.05
CA GLU A 114 8.87 -1.12 -13.26
C GLU A 114 7.85 -2.02 -13.96
N ASN A 115 7.97 -3.34 -13.76
CA ASN A 115 7.07 -4.34 -14.32
C ASN A 115 5.95 -4.77 -13.37
N ASP A 116 5.77 -4.09 -12.21
CA ASP A 116 4.70 -4.41 -11.28
C ASP A 116 3.33 -4.35 -11.97
N GLY A 117 2.63 -5.48 -11.91
CA GLY A 117 1.29 -5.62 -12.50
C GLY A 117 1.25 -5.84 -14.01
N SER A 118 2.40 -6.04 -14.68
CA SER A 118 2.47 -6.49 -16.09
C SER A 118 2.61 -8.01 -16.24
N GLU A 119 2.76 -8.74 -15.14
CA GLU A 119 2.92 -10.20 -15.15
C GLU A 119 1.66 -10.89 -15.66
N THR A 120 1.84 -11.74 -16.66
CA THR A 120 0.80 -12.65 -17.15
C THR A 120 0.75 -13.88 -16.24
N ILE A 121 -0.35 -14.06 -15.53
CA ILE A 121 -0.57 -15.21 -14.63
C ILE A 121 -1.41 -16.23 -15.39
N GLU A 122 -1.06 -17.53 -15.28
CA GLU A 122 -1.74 -18.61 -15.97
C GLU A 122 -3.14 -18.86 -15.38
N GLU A 123 -4.11 -19.26 -16.24
CA GLU A 123 -5.51 -19.51 -15.87
C GLU A 123 -5.67 -20.62 -14.79
N ARG A 124 -4.76 -21.60 -14.78
CA ARG A 124 -4.73 -22.63 -13.73
C ARG A 124 -4.46 -22.08 -12.34
N ASP A 125 -3.69 -21.00 -12.25
CA ASP A 125 -3.32 -20.39 -10.96
C ASP A 125 -4.52 -19.65 -10.37
N MET A 126 -5.39 -19.07 -11.21
CA MET A 126 -6.67 -18.52 -10.79
C MET A 126 -7.55 -19.57 -10.11
N THR A 127 -7.70 -20.74 -10.75
CA THR A 127 -8.53 -21.84 -10.21
C THR A 127 -8.01 -22.33 -8.87
N ALA A 128 -6.70 -22.48 -8.75
CA ALA A 128 -6.06 -22.91 -7.50
C ALA A 128 -6.27 -21.88 -6.38
N LEU A 129 -6.07 -20.60 -6.68
CA LEU A 129 -6.28 -19.50 -5.72
C LEU A 129 -7.73 -19.42 -5.26
N LEU A 130 -8.70 -19.47 -6.19
CA LEU A 130 -10.12 -19.41 -5.85
C LEU A 130 -10.56 -20.58 -4.97
N ASN A 131 -10.08 -21.80 -5.25
CA ASN A 131 -10.37 -22.96 -4.42
C ASN A 131 -9.78 -22.83 -3.01
N ALA A 132 -8.54 -22.36 -2.89
CA ALA A 132 -7.90 -22.09 -1.60
C ALA A 132 -8.67 -21.00 -0.83
N PHE A 133 -9.06 -19.91 -1.52
CA PHE A 133 -9.81 -18.83 -0.90
C PHE A 133 -11.22 -19.27 -0.46
N ARG A 134 -11.92 -20.10 -1.25
CA ARG A 134 -13.21 -20.68 -0.86
C ARG A 134 -13.09 -21.50 0.42
N SER A 135 -12.06 -22.34 0.53
CA SER A 135 -11.79 -23.13 1.73
C SER A 135 -11.52 -22.27 2.95
N TYR A 136 -10.69 -21.22 2.78
CA TYR A 136 -10.39 -20.25 3.83
C TYR A 136 -11.65 -19.49 4.26
N ALA A 137 -12.40 -18.93 3.31
CA ALA A 137 -13.63 -18.17 3.58
C ALA A 137 -14.67 -19.03 4.34
N SER A 138 -14.82 -20.29 3.96
CA SER A 138 -15.69 -21.25 4.67
C SER A 138 -15.21 -21.49 6.12
N SER A 139 -13.90 -21.68 6.32
CA SER A 139 -13.33 -21.91 7.66
C SER A 139 -13.49 -20.70 8.59
N LYS A 140 -13.47 -19.50 8.04
CA LYS A 140 -13.63 -18.21 8.75
C LYS A 140 -15.07 -17.70 8.76
N GLN A 141 -16.01 -18.41 8.15
CA GLN A 141 -17.42 -18.02 8.01
C GLN A 141 -17.60 -16.64 7.35
N LEU A 142 -16.73 -16.31 6.39
CA LEU A 142 -16.80 -15.05 5.64
C LEU A 142 -17.95 -15.11 4.62
N GLN A 143 -18.70 -14.01 4.53
CA GLN A 143 -19.68 -13.82 3.47
C GLN A 143 -18.96 -13.20 2.25
N VAL A 144 -18.90 -13.92 1.14
CA VAL A 144 -18.16 -13.53 -0.06
C VAL A 144 -19.09 -13.50 -1.26
N GLU A 145 -19.09 -12.41 -2.01
CA GLU A 145 -19.79 -12.27 -3.30
C GLU A 145 -18.91 -12.86 -4.42
N TRP A 146 -19.03 -14.17 -4.65
CA TRP A 146 -18.15 -14.93 -5.55
C TRP A 146 -18.16 -14.39 -6.99
N ASP A 147 -19.30 -13.99 -7.52
CA ASP A 147 -19.41 -13.43 -8.87
C ASP A 147 -18.53 -12.18 -9.07
N LYS A 148 -18.42 -11.35 -8.02
CA LYS A 148 -17.52 -10.18 -8.04
C LYS A 148 -16.07 -10.60 -7.95
N ILE A 149 -15.74 -11.53 -7.06
CA ILE A 149 -14.36 -12.02 -6.88
C ILE A 149 -13.82 -12.66 -8.16
N GLU A 150 -14.63 -13.50 -8.82
CA GLU A 150 -14.24 -14.19 -10.06
C GLU A 150 -14.06 -13.25 -11.26
N SER A 151 -14.63 -12.05 -11.21
CA SER A 151 -14.46 -11.02 -12.24
C SER A 151 -13.16 -10.19 -12.10
N ILE A 152 -12.45 -10.32 -10.97
CA ILE A 152 -11.24 -9.55 -10.70
C ILE A 152 -10.04 -10.22 -11.40
N PRO A 153 -9.18 -9.46 -12.11
CA PRO A 153 -7.93 -10.00 -12.65
C PRO A 153 -7.07 -10.62 -11.56
N LEU A 154 -6.43 -11.78 -11.84
CA LEU A 154 -5.75 -12.57 -10.81
C LEU A 154 -4.68 -11.79 -10.05
N ASN A 155 -3.83 -11.01 -10.74
CA ASN A 155 -2.80 -10.18 -10.10
C ASN A 155 -3.40 -9.16 -9.10
N LEU A 156 -4.53 -8.56 -9.45
CA LEU A 156 -5.24 -7.64 -8.56
C LEU A 156 -5.91 -8.39 -7.40
N LEU A 157 -6.50 -9.56 -7.67
CA LEU A 157 -7.11 -10.40 -6.63
C LEU A 157 -6.09 -10.84 -5.60
N VAL A 158 -4.88 -11.28 -6.01
CA VAL A 158 -3.78 -11.62 -5.10
C VAL A 158 -3.45 -10.44 -4.19
N ASN A 159 -3.30 -9.23 -4.75
CA ASN A 159 -3.00 -8.03 -3.98
C ASN A 159 -4.12 -7.69 -2.98
N ILE A 160 -5.38 -7.74 -3.42
CA ILE A 160 -6.54 -7.47 -2.55
C ILE A 160 -6.60 -8.48 -1.40
N LEU A 161 -6.44 -9.77 -1.67
CA LEU A 161 -6.45 -10.80 -0.63
C LEU A 161 -5.28 -10.63 0.34
N SER A 162 -4.10 -10.32 -0.16
CA SER A 162 -2.90 -10.08 0.67
C SER A 162 -3.07 -8.90 1.62
N MET A 163 -3.82 -7.87 1.22
CA MET A 163 -4.07 -6.69 2.06
C MET A 163 -5.17 -6.90 3.11
N ASN A 164 -6.16 -7.76 2.82
CA ASN A 164 -7.39 -7.85 3.60
C ASN A 164 -7.53 -9.12 4.45
N LEU A 165 -6.70 -10.13 4.19
CA LEU A 165 -6.72 -11.35 4.98
C LEU A 165 -5.68 -11.28 6.10
N ASP A 166 -5.98 -11.93 7.24
CA ASP A 166 -5.10 -12.01 8.40
C ASP A 166 -3.89 -12.92 8.13
N PHE A 167 -3.05 -12.52 7.20
CA PHE A 167 -1.77 -13.19 6.94
C PHE A 167 -0.70 -12.64 7.88
N ASN A 168 0.24 -13.52 8.26
CA ASN A 168 1.46 -13.04 8.89
C ASN A 168 2.23 -12.18 7.89
N LEU A 169 2.45 -10.90 8.21
CA LEU A 169 3.13 -9.93 7.32
C LEU A 169 4.54 -10.38 6.91
N SER A 170 5.20 -11.23 7.70
CA SER A 170 6.49 -11.82 7.32
C SER A 170 6.43 -12.65 6.03
N LEU A 171 5.26 -13.23 5.70
CA LEU A 171 5.05 -13.96 4.45
C LEU A 171 4.91 -13.03 3.23
N ILE A 172 4.50 -11.80 3.45
CA ILE A 172 4.30 -10.81 2.37
C ILE A 172 5.63 -10.16 1.98
N HIS A 173 6.61 -10.12 2.89
CA HIS A 173 7.93 -9.55 2.66
C HIS A 173 8.97 -10.55 2.15
N ILE A 174 8.60 -11.83 1.98
CA ILE A 174 9.44 -12.83 1.33
C ILE A 174 9.44 -12.62 -0.18
#